data_be70216dc6c49900e003fe58e65e01c8
#
_entry.id   be70216dc6c49900e003fe58e65e01c8
#
_cell.length_a   1.000
_cell.length_b   1.000
_cell.length_c   1.000
_cell.angle_alpha   90.00
_cell.angle_beta   90.00
_cell.angle_gamma   90.00
#
_symmetry.space_group_name_H-M   'P 1'
#
loop_
_entity.id
_entity.type
_entity.pdbx_description
1 polymer ?
#
loop_
_entity_poly.entity_id
_entity_poly.type
_entity_poly.pdbx_seq_one_letter_code
_entity_poly.pdbx_strand_id
1 'polypeptide(L)'
;MSKGLPRSLSRGKAQTQAVTKIQLELNDAVTVTSVGAAVGYGSIVVGGLPEGHLKIMAAAIQVQFFGSGSDANLTATFDGDFGVGSTPADDATIAGTDVDFISSTALGAATAEVSPLLTVADGVDFVLDNTGGGLELNLNVLIDAASIVDDESVILTAVGVLEITLVTMLDS
;
A
#
# COMPACT_ATOMS: atom_id res chain seq x y z
N MET A 1 3.35 -58.07 -1.52
CA MET A 1 4.46 -57.07 -1.47
C MET A 1 3.81 -55.68 -1.46
N SER A 2 3.85 -54.98 -0.34
CA SER A 2 3.38 -53.62 -0.24
C SER A 2 4.37 -52.73 -0.99
N LYS A 3 3.93 -52.09 -2.08
CA LYS A 3 4.73 -51.06 -2.76
C LYS A 3 4.68 -49.80 -1.88
N GLY A 4 5.70 -49.63 -1.07
CA GLY A 4 5.86 -48.41 -0.29
C GLY A 4 5.99 -47.18 -1.21
N LEU A 5 5.52 -46.04 -0.76
CA LEU A 5 5.72 -44.76 -1.44
C LEU A 5 7.22 -44.54 -1.76
N PRO A 6 7.55 -43.97 -2.90
CA PRO A 6 8.93 -43.57 -3.22
C PRO A 6 9.52 -42.76 -2.07
N ARG A 7 10.80 -43.00 -1.75
CA ARG A 7 11.50 -42.31 -0.64
C ARG A 7 11.45 -40.78 -0.75
N SER A 8 11.33 -40.24 -1.94
CA SER A 8 11.16 -38.81 -2.20
C SER A 8 9.84 -38.24 -1.67
N LEU A 9 8.77 -39.05 -1.66
CA LEU A 9 7.47 -38.63 -1.11
C LEU A 9 7.33 -38.91 0.38
N SER A 10 8.12 -39.85 0.93
CA SER A 10 8.10 -40.15 2.38
C SER A 10 8.94 -39.19 3.22
N ARG A 11 9.70 -38.30 2.59
CA ARG A 11 10.56 -37.31 3.24
C ARG A 11 10.09 -35.86 3.05
N GLY A 12 8.85 -35.68 2.59
CA GLY A 12 8.25 -34.34 2.60
C GLY A 12 8.28 -33.80 4.02
N LYS A 13 9.19 -32.88 4.31
CA LYS A 13 9.10 -32.10 5.54
C LYS A 13 7.82 -31.30 5.46
N ALA A 14 6.94 -31.48 6.43
CA ALA A 14 5.84 -30.54 6.61
C ALA A 14 6.49 -29.17 6.88
N GLN A 15 6.51 -28.32 5.87
CA GLN A 15 6.93 -26.94 6.06
C GLN A 15 5.77 -26.23 6.74
N THR A 16 6.00 -25.78 7.96
CA THR A 16 5.03 -24.96 8.67
C THR A 16 5.15 -23.55 8.10
N GLN A 17 4.28 -23.21 7.16
CA GLN A 17 4.14 -21.82 6.73
C GLN A 17 3.43 -21.04 7.83
N ALA A 18 4.09 -20.01 8.34
CA ALA A 18 3.48 -19.12 9.31
C ALA A 18 2.72 -18.01 8.57
N VAL A 19 1.45 -17.85 8.89
CA VAL A 19 0.70 -16.65 8.49
C VAL A 19 1.09 -15.53 9.45
N THR A 20 1.58 -14.44 8.88
CA THR A 20 1.98 -13.25 9.63
C THR A 20 0.99 -12.12 9.33
N LYS A 21 0.51 -11.47 10.37
CA LYS A 21 -0.26 -10.23 10.27
C LYS A 21 0.63 -9.07 10.69
N ILE A 22 0.82 -8.12 9.81
CA ILE A 22 1.50 -6.85 10.07
C ILE A 22 0.43 -5.79 10.24
N GLN A 23 0.53 -5.01 11.31
CA GLN A 23 -0.32 -3.86 11.56
C GLN A 23 0.56 -2.64 11.73
N LEU A 24 0.31 -1.62 10.93
CA LEU A 24 1.05 -0.36 10.91
C LEU A 24 0.10 0.76 11.27
N GLU A 25 0.45 1.52 12.30
CA GLU A 25 -0.26 2.75 12.65
C GLU A 25 0.23 3.87 11.73
N LEU A 26 -0.70 4.59 11.14
CA LEU A 26 -0.46 5.75 10.28
C LEU A 26 -0.68 7.00 11.11
N ASN A 27 0.29 7.87 11.13
CA ASN A 27 0.19 9.22 11.66
C ASN A 27 1.31 10.07 11.04
N ASP A 28 1.32 10.11 9.72
CA ASP A 28 2.44 10.60 8.94
C ASP A 28 2.02 11.73 8.01
N ALA A 29 2.96 12.62 7.74
CA ALA A 29 2.77 13.73 6.82
C ALA A 29 3.20 13.32 5.40
N VAL A 30 2.27 13.43 4.45
CA VAL A 30 2.51 13.23 3.02
C VAL A 30 2.66 14.60 2.36
N THR A 31 3.80 14.87 1.76
CA THR A 31 3.94 16.05 0.91
C THR A 31 3.44 15.72 -0.49
N VAL A 32 2.44 16.43 -0.94
CA VAL A 32 1.86 16.29 -2.29
C VAL A 32 2.25 17.53 -3.09
N THR A 33 2.83 17.32 -4.25
CA THR A 33 3.31 18.41 -5.12
C THR A 33 2.58 18.37 -6.46
N SER A 34 2.03 19.50 -6.87
CA SER A 34 1.49 19.72 -8.22
C SER A 34 2.60 20.21 -9.16
N VAL A 35 2.56 19.75 -10.39
CA VAL A 35 3.51 20.19 -11.45
C VAL A 35 2.71 20.67 -12.66
N GLY A 36 2.70 21.98 -12.90
CA GLY A 36 1.84 22.60 -13.89
C GLY A 36 0.37 22.44 -13.52
N ALA A 37 -0.56 22.77 -14.37
CA ALA A 37 -2.01 22.60 -14.14
C ALA A 37 -2.44 21.11 -14.05
N ALA A 38 -1.72 20.32 -13.26
CA ALA A 38 -1.86 18.88 -13.17
C ALA A 38 -2.22 18.42 -11.75
N VAL A 39 -2.62 17.19 -11.66
CA VAL A 39 -2.84 16.47 -10.39
C VAL A 39 -1.60 16.55 -9.51
N GLY A 40 -1.77 16.86 -8.24
CA GLY A 40 -0.69 16.77 -7.26
C GLY A 40 -0.49 15.31 -6.84
N TYR A 41 0.76 14.88 -6.67
CA TYR A 41 1.06 13.53 -6.20
C TYR A 41 2.14 13.54 -5.12
N GLY A 42 2.10 12.54 -4.28
CA GLY A 42 3.07 12.35 -3.20
C GLY A 42 3.05 10.95 -2.62
N SER A 43 4.11 10.60 -1.95
CA SER A 43 4.28 9.28 -1.35
C SER A 43 5.02 9.37 -0.03
N ILE A 44 4.71 8.44 0.88
CA ILE A 44 5.53 8.19 2.08
C ILE A 44 5.70 6.69 2.30
N VAL A 45 6.86 6.32 2.83
CA VAL A 45 7.11 4.95 3.32
C VAL A 45 6.40 4.78 4.66
N VAL A 46 5.46 3.84 4.73
CA VAL A 46 4.70 3.54 5.96
C VAL A 46 5.23 2.30 6.68
N GLY A 47 6.06 1.51 6.05
CA GLY A 47 6.70 0.35 6.67
C GLY A 47 7.55 -0.46 5.71
N GLY A 48 8.24 -1.47 6.24
CA GLY A 48 9.02 -2.43 5.46
C GLY A 48 8.40 -3.82 5.50
N LEU A 49 8.64 -4.60 4.46
CA LEU A 49 8.22 -6.00 4.38
C LEU A 49 9.33 -6.93 4.89
N PRO A 50 8.99 -8.10 5.46
CA PRO A 50 9.97 -9.10 5.84
C PRO A 50 10.77 -9.58 4.63
N GLU A 51 12.04 -9.94 4.85
CA GLU A 51 12.88 -10.56 3.83
C GLU A 51 12.34 -11.94 3.43
N GLY A 52 12.47 -12.29 2.14
CA GLY A 52 12.12 -13.58 1.57
C GLY A 52 11.08 -13.49 0.45
N HIS A 53 10.66 -14.65 -0.05
CA HIS A 53 9.50 -14.72 -0.94
C HIS A 53 8.22 -14.61 -0.13
N LEU A 54 7.42 -13.59 -0.42
CA LEU A 54 6.23 -13.25 0.32
C LEU A 54 4.99 -13.54 -0.52
N LYS A 55 4.05 -14.30 0.02
CA LYS A 55 2.71 -14.42 -0.54
C LYS A 55 1.79 -13.50 0.24
N ILE A 56 1.28 -12.47 -0.41
CA ILE A 56 0.32 -11.55 0.19
C ILE A 56 -1.07 -12.18 0.11
N MET A 57 -1.72 -12.32 1.25
CA MET A 57 -3.02 -12.96 1.38
C MET A 57 -4.16 -11.93 1.43
N ALA A 58 -3.92 -10.82 2.09
CA ALA A 58 -4.87 -9.71 2.21
C ALA A 58 -4.15 -8.44 2.63
N ALA A 59 -4.71 -7.31 2.23
CA ALA A 59 -4.38 -6.00 2.76
C ALA A 59 -5.68 -5.24 3.07
N ALA A 60 -5.69 -4.45 4.13
CA ALA A 60 -6.81 -3.61 4.49
C ALA A 60 -6.27 -2.31 5.10
N ILE A 61 -6.91 -1.20 4.81
CA ILE A 61 -6.55 0.09 5.37
C ILE A 61 -7.80 0.78 5.92
N GLN A 62 -7.62 1.52 6.99
CA GLN A 62 -8.57 2.46 7.52
C GLN A 62 -7.82 3.77 7.71
N VAL A 63 -8.16 4.80 6.97
CA VAL A 63 -7.39 6.04 6.92
C VAL A 63 -8.29 7.26 6.78
N GLN A 64 -7.86 8.35 7.40
CA GLN A 64 -8.40 9.71 7.19
C GLN A 64 -7.24 10.61 6.75
N PHE A 65 -7.54 11.54 5.86
CA PHE A 65 -6.59 12.56 5.42
C PHE A 65 -7.04 13.93 5.89
N PHE A 66 -6.09 14.67 6.45
CA PHE A 66 -6.30 16.02 6.95
C PHE A 66 -5.35 16.96 6.21
N GLY A 67 -5.89 17.97 5.56
CA GLY A 67 -5.09 19.10 5.10
C GLY A 67 -4.65 19.97 6.29
N SER A 68 -3.52 20.65 6.17
CA SER A 68 -3.17 21.73 7.08
C SER A 68 -4.22 22.84 6.95
N GLY A 69 -4.96 23.10 7.98
CA GLY A 69 -6.10 24.04 7.97
C GLY A 69 -5.74 25.51 7.68
N SER A 70 -4.48 25.81 7.46
CA SER A 70 -3.97 27.13 7.06
C SER A 70 -3.27 27.12 5.70
N ASP A 71 -3.30 25.99 4.98
CA ASP A 71 -2.66 25.90 3.66
C ASP A 71 -3.56 26.56 2.60
N ALA A 72 -3.12 27.72 2.12
CA ALA A 72 -3.84 28.46 1.08
C ALA A 72 -3.81 27.77 -0.29
N ASN A 73 -2.93 26.77 -0.45
CA ASN A 73 -2.71 26.04 -1.70
C ASN A 73 -3.58 24.79 -1.84
N LEU A 74 -4.34 24.44 -0.78
CA LEU A 74 -5.26 23.31 -0.77
C LEU A 74 -6.69 23.78 -0.48
N THR A 75 -7.64 23.33 -1.31
CA THR A 75 -9.06 23.64 -1.04
C THR A 75 -9.54 22.93 0.24
N ALA A 76 -10.46 23.56 0.97
CA ALA A 76 -11.03 22.99 2.19
C ALA A 76 -11.78 21.65 1.96
N THR A 77 -12.20 21.41 0.72
CA THR A 77 -12.90 20.20 0.27
C THR A 77 -12.08 19.55 -0.85
N PHE A 78 -10.81 19.25 -0.56
CA PHE A 78 -9.95 18.61 -1.56
C PHE A 78 -10.47 17.20 -1.91
N ASP A 79 -10.23 16.82 -3.16
CA ASP A 79 -10.61 15.52 -3.72
C ASP A 79 -9.37 14.87 -4.35
N GLY A 80 -9.43 13.57 -4.59
CA GLY A 80 -8.34 12.80 -5.16
C GLY A 80 -8.45 11.31 -4.86
N ASP A 81 -7.33 10.63 -4.99
CA ASP A 81 -7.21 9.19 -4.77
C ASP A 81 -6.02 8.84 -3.88
N PHE A 82 -6.06 7.67 -3.27
CA PHE A 82 -4.91 7.08 -2.59
C PHE A 82 -4.80 5.59 -2.86
N GLY A 83 -3.65 5.04 -2.61
CA GLY A 83 -3.41 3.59 -2.65
C GLY A 83 -2.17 3.21 -1.87
N VAL A 84 -1.92 1.93 -1.74
CA VAL A 84 -0.69 1.41 -1.10
C VAL A 84 -0.02 0.47 -2.06
N GLY A 85 1.27 0.67 -2.26
CA GLY A 85 2.05 -0.13 -3.18
C GLY A 85 3.48 -0.41 -2.74
N SER A 86 4.16 -1.23 -3.52
CA SER A 86 5.57 -1.55 -3.34
C SER A 86 6.52 -0.49 -3.90
N THR A 87 6.00 0.47 -4.67
CA THR A 87 6.74 1.61 -5.21
C THR A 87 6.09 2.94 -4.83
N PRO A 88 6.87 4.01 -4.68
CA PRO A 88 6.32 5.35 -4.50
C PRO A 88 5.74 5.88 -5.81
N ALA A 89 4.66 6.67 -5.73
CA ALA A 89 4.13 7.42 -6.86
C ALA A 89 5.18 8.44 -7.33
N ASP A 90 5.50 8.43 -8.61
CA ASP A 90 6.51 9.28 -9.24
C ASP A 90 5.94 10.16 -10.36
N ASP A 91 4.66 10.03 -10.66
CA ASP A 91 3.94 10.83 -11.65
C ASP A 91 2.49 11.15 -11.21
N ALA A 92 1.74 11.83 -12.07
CA ALA A 92 0.36 12.24 -11.84
C ALA A 92 -0.67 11.09 -11.96
N THR A 93 -0.22 9.85 -11.85
CA THR A 93 -1.09 8.66 -11.82
C THR A 93 -0.61 7.69 -10.74
N ILE A 94 -1.53 6.95 -10.12
CA ILE A 94 -1.17 5.82 -9.27
C ILE A 94 -1.73 4.55 -9.88
N ALA A 95 -0.84 3.67 -10.32
CA ALA A 95 -1.20 2.43 -11.02
C ALA A 95 -0.12 1.34 -10.83
N GLY A 96 -0.43 0.11 -11.19
CA GLY A 96 0.54 -0.99 -11.14
C GLY A 96 1.09 -1.22 -9.74
N THR A 97 2.40 -1.08 -9.58
CA THR A 97 3.11 -1.30 -8.30
C THR A 97 2.93 -0.19 -7.27
N ASP A 98 2.35 0.95 -7.65
CA ASP A 98 2.01 2.03 -6.71
C ASP A 98 0.76 1.69 -5.88
N VAL A 99 -0.03 0.71 -6.33
CA VAL A 99 -1.31 0.33 -5.75
C VAL A 99 -1.51 -1.20 -5.69
N ASP A 100 -0.43 -1.95 -5.66
CA ASP A 100 -0.47 -3.42 -5.71
C ASP A 100 -0.93 -4.07 -4.40
N PHE A 101 -0.93 -3.34 -3.27
CA PHE A 101 -1.50 -3.77 -1.98
C PHE A 101 -2.90 -3.23 -1.75
N ILE A 102 -3.10 -1.94 -1.97
CA ILE A 102 -4.40 -1.27 -1.88
C ILE A 102 -4.61 -0.52 -3.20
N SER A 103 -5.61 -0.94 -3.97
CA SER A 103 -5.93 -0.31 -5.26
C SER A 103 -6.30 1.16 -5.07
N SER A 104 -6.11 1.95 -6.13
CA SER A 104 -6.55 3.34 -6.16
C SER A 104 -7.99 3.47 -5.66
N THR A 105 -8.17 4.27 -4.64
CA THR A 105 -9.42 4.46 -3.92
C THR A 105 -9.62 5.96 -3.74
N ALA A 106 -10.82 6.45 -4.04
CA ALA A 106 -11.12 7.86 -3.84
C ALA A 106 -10.92 8.27 -2.37
N LEU A 107 -10.28 9.41 -2.17
CA LEU A 107 -10.29 10.09 -0.88
C LEU A 107 -11.75 10.37 -0.52
N GLY A 108 -12.16 10.10 0.70
CA GLY A 108 -13.47 10.54 1.18
C GLY A 108 -13.57 12.06 1.14
N ALA A 109 -14.75 12.58 1.45
CA ALA A 109 -14.87 14.01 1.75
C ALA A 109 -13.77 14.40 2.74
N ALA A 110 -13.16 15.57 2.58
CA ALA A 110 -12.07 16.04 3.43
C ALA A 110 -12.36 15.73 4.90
N THR A 111 -11.44 15.06 5.58
CA THR A 111 -11.60 14.55 6.97
C THR A 111 -12.51 13.32 7.16
N ALA A 112 -13.13 12.78 6.11
CA ALA A 112 -13.90 11.54 6.26
C ALA A 112 -12.99 10.32 6.31
N GLU A 113 -13.34 9.37 7.16
CA GLU A 113 -12.66 8.07 7.21
C GLU A 113 -13.01 7.25 5.96
N VAL A 114 -12.00 6.71 5.31
CA VAL A 114 -12.14 5.79 4.19
C VAL A 114 -11.57 4.43 4.60
N SER A 115 -12.34 3.38 4.41
CA SER A 115 -11.97 2.04 4.83
C SER A 115 -12.17 1.04 3.67
N PRO A 116 -11.40 1.14 2.58
CA PRO A 116 -11.46 0.14 1.54
C PRO A 116 -10.96 -1.20 2.09
N LEU A 117 -11.81 -2.21 1.99
CA LEU A 117 -11.41 -3.58 2.26
C LEU A 117 -10.97 -4.19 0.94
N LEU A 118 -9.66 -4.37 0.76
CA LEU A 118 -9.14 -5.12 -0.37
C LEU A 118 -8.81 -6.53 0.05
N THR A 119 -9.62 -7.44 -0.43
CA THR A 119 -9.13 -8.78 -0.74
C THR A 119 -8.23 -8.63 -1.95
N VAL A 120 -6.99 -9.10 -1.84
CA VAL A 120 -6.11 -9.30 -3.01
C VAL A 120 -6.97 -9.92 -4.11
N ALA A 121 -6.99 -9.30 -5.28
CA ALA A 121 -7.88 -9.63 -6.39
C ALA A 121 -7.99 -11.14 -6.59
N ASP A 122 -9.21 -11.65 -6.67
CA ASP A 122 -9.53 -13.06 -6.76
C ASP A 122 -8.60 -13.81 -7.73
N GLY A 123 -7.86 -14.75 -7.19
CA GLY A 123 -7.16 -15.78 -7.95
C GLY A 123 -5.78 -15.41 -8.49
N VAL A 124 -5.25 -14.25 -8.24
CA VAL A 124 -3.85 -13.94 -8.54
C VAL A 124 -3.03 -14.16 -7.28
N ASP A 125 -2.17 -15.18 -7.29
CA ASP A 125 -1.15 -15.35 -6.28
C ASP A 125 -0.21 -14.13 -6.34
N PHE A 126 -0.47 -13.14 -5.50
CA PHE A 126 0.40 -11.99 -5.38
C PHE A 126 1.64 -12.40 -4.56
N VAL A 127 2.69 -12.73 -5.29
CA VAL A 127 3.97 -13.14 -4.71
C VAL A 127 5.00 -12.05 -4.99
N LEU A 128 5.63 -11.58 -3.92
CA LEU A 128 6.73 -10.64 -3.98
C LEU A 128 8.04 -11.34 -3.68
N ASP A 129 9.07 -10.99 -4.44
CA ASP A 129 10.45 -11.38 -4.15
C ASP A 129 11.13 -10.26 -3.34
N ASN A 130 11.28 -10.49 -2.05
CA ASN A 130 12.03 -9.62 -1.14
C ASN A 130 13.25 -10.35 -0.55
N THR A 131 13.84 -11.27 -1.31
CA THR A 131 15.02 -12.05 -0.85
C THR A 131 16.26 -11.17 -0.61
N GLY A 132 16.31 -9.99 -1.21
CA GLY A 132 17.36 -8.99 -0.94
C GLY A 132 17.06 -8.09 0.25
N GLY A 133 15.88 -8.17 0.82
CA GLY A 133 15.37 -7.19 1.78
C GLY A 133 15.13 -5.81 1.13
N GLY A 134 14.49 -4.92 1.82
CA GLY A 134 14.36 -3.51 1.42
C GLY A 134 13.14 -3.16 0.59
N LEU A 135 12.20 -4.08 0.36
CA LEU A 135 10.89 -3.68 -0.15
C LEU A 135 10.13 -2.92 0.93
N GLU A 136 9.66 -1.75 0.55
CA GLU A 136 8.92 -0.83 1.39
C GLU A 136 7.46 -0.78 0.98
N LEU A 137 6.61 -0.44 1.93
CA LEU A 137 5.21 -0.13 1.72
C LEU A 137 5.08 1.38 1.60
N ASN A 138 4.55 1.83 0.48
CA ASN A 138 4.37 3.23 0.18
C ASN A 138 2.89 3.58 0.19
N LEU A 139 2.49 4.56 1.00
CA LEU A 139 1.19 5.20 0.90
C LEU A 139 1.30 6.30 -0.17
N ASN A 140 0.62 6.09 -1.27
CA ASN A 140 0.61 6.96 -2.43
C ASN A 140 -0.69 7.78 -2.45
N VAL A 141 -0.58 9.07 -2.72
CA VAL A 141 -1.71 10.01 -2.69
C VAL A 141 -1.68 10.87 -3.94
N LEU A 142 -2.84 11.03 -4.56
CA LEU A 142 -3.12 12.02 -5.59
C LEU A 142 -4.11 13.04 -5.06
N ILE A 143 -3.93 14.30 -5.45
CA ILE A 143 -4.91 15.37 -5.24
C ILE A 143 -5.29 15.95 -6.59
N ASP A 144 -6.58 16.03 -6.85
CA ASP A 144 -7.11 16.56 -8.09
C ASP A 144 -6.64 18.01 -8.36
N ALA A 145 -6.36 18.31 -9.62
CA ALA A 145 -5.88 19.62 -10.05
C ALA A 145 -6.79 20.79 -9.61
N ALA A 146 -8.10 20.54 -9.44
CA ALA A 146 -9.04 21.55 -8.94
C ALA A 146 -8.92 21.80 -7.43
N SER A 147 -8.20 20.94 -6.72
CA SER A 147 -8.07 20.93 -5.26
C SER A 147 -6.75 21.50 -4.75
N ILE A 148 -5.74 21.57 -5.61
CA ILE A 148 -4.38 22.06 -5.29
C ILE A 148 -4.01 23.20 -6.25
N VAL A 149 -3.24 24.17 -5.75
CA VAL A 149 -2.72 25.25 -6.59
C VAL A 149 -1.58 24.72 -7.45
N ASP A 150 -1.54 25.16 -8.72
CA ASP A 150 -0.51 24.77 -9.68
C ASP A 150 0.90 25.11 -9.20
N ASP A 151 1.83 24.19 -9.45
CA ASP A 151 3.26 24.32 -9.09
C ASP A 151 3.53 24.50 -7.58
N GLU A 152 2.56 24.15 -6.73
CA GLU A 152 2.67 24.25 -5.28
C GLU A 152 2.71 22.89 -4.60
N SER A 153 3.18 22.90 -3.37
CA SER A 153 3.19 21.71 -2.50
C SER A 153 2.30 21.92 -1.30
N VAL A 154 1.57 20.88 -0.93
CA VAL A 154 0.73 20.85 0.27
C VAL A 154 1.13 19.69 1.15
N ILE A 155 0.82 19.78 2.43
CA ILE A 155 1.05 18.69 3.38
C ILE A 155 -0.30 18.14 3.83
N LEU A 156 -0.49 16.85 3.61
CA LEU A 156 -1.60 16.08 4.18
C LEU A 156 -1.10 15.26 5.35
N THR A 157 -1.88 15.12 6.38
CA THR A 157 -1.64 14.15 7.45
C THR A 157 -2.54 12.95 7.25
N ALA A 158 -1.95 11.77 7.08
CA ALA A 158 -2.66 10.49 7.02
C ALA A 158 -2.72 9.89 8.43
N VAL A 159 -3.92 9.63 8.93
CA VAL A 159 -4.13 9.02 10.26
C VAL A 159 -4.97 7.76 10.10
N GLY A 160 -4.49 6.64 10.63
CA GLY A 160 -5.22 5.39 10.50
C GLY A 160 -4.43 4.14 10.81
N VAL A 161 -4.82 3.04 10.19
CA VAL A 161 -4.17 1.72 10.35
C VAL A 161 -4.13 0.99 9.01
N LEU A 162 -2.98 0.45 8.66
CA LEU A 162 -2.79 -0.47 7.56
C LEU A 162 -2.53 -1.87 8.12
N GLU A 163 -3.27 -2.87 7.66
CA GLU A 163 -3.09 -4.27 8.01
C GLU A 163 -2.73 -5.09 6.77
N ILE A 164 -1.69 -5.91 6.87
CA ILE A 164 -1.29 -6.84 5.81
C ILE A 164 -1.18 -8.24 6.39
N THR A 165 -1.80 -9.19 5.73
CA THR A 165 -1.68 -10.62 6.05
C THR A 165 -0.85 -11.29 4.96
N LEU A 166 0.23 -11.93 5.35
CA LEU A 166 1.15 -12.59 4.41
C LEU A 166 1.66 -13.93 4.93
N VAL A 167 2.24 -14.68 4.02
CA VAL A 167 2.98 -15.91 4.31
C VAL A 167 4.39 -15.76 3.73
N THR A 168 5.41 -15.97 4.57
CA THR A 168 6.78 -16.08 4.07
C THR A 168 6.97 -17.50 3.53
N MET A 169 7.30 -17.60 2.25
CA MET A 169 7.63 -18.88 1.61
C MET A 169 9.08 -19.21 1.89
N LEU A 170 9.32 -20.42 2.38
CA LEU A 170 10.68 -20.89 2.60
C LEU A 170 11.29 -21.26 1.25
N ASP A 171 12.50 -20.80 0.99
CA ASP A 171 13.29 -21.24 -0.13
C ASP A 171 13.55 -22.74 0.02
N SER A 172 13.29 -23.48 -1.05
CA SER A 172 13.44 -24.94 -1.11
C SER A 172 14.87 -25.36 -1.46
#